data_1553cd436c4e34a730804c08afa4b29b
#
_entry.id   1553cd436c4e34a730804c08afa4b29b
#
_cell.length_a   1.000
_cell.length_b   1.000
_cell.length_c   1.000
_cell.angle_alpha   90.00
_cell.angle_beta   90.00
_cell.angle_gamma   90.00
#
_symmetry.space_group_name_H-M   'P 1'
#
loop_
_entity.id
_entity.type
_entity.pdbx_description
1 polymer ?
#
loop_
_entity_poly.entity_id
_entity_poly.type
_entity_poly.pdbx_seq_one_letter_code
_entity_poly.pdbx_strand_id
1 'polypeptide(L)'
;QVSSRGLGDVYKRQVKDEINITDKKAEPFIKQLNYHLDILSKFTDWMKEKIKNSPEDASGACNDYLKVLGLVATGHAWLKVLEVSFKEYDSNKDFYEDKIQTANFFFNRVLPRIESSYITATTGSNYIMNYKFN
;
A
#
# COMPACT_ATOMS: atom_id res chain seq x y z
N GLN A 1 11.29 22.25 9.90
CA GLN A 1 9.83 21.98 9.93
C GLN A 1 9.59 20.67 9.18
N VAL A 2 9.33 19.64 9.95
CA VAL A 2 8.71 18.47 9.36
C VAL A 2 7.34 18.96 8.90
N SER A 3 7.28 19.31 7.62
CA SER A 3 6.05 19.77 7.00
C SER A 3 4.96 18.73 7.19
N SER A 4 3.73 19.19 7.12
CA SER A 4 2.47 18.44 7.09
C SER A 4 2.39 17.31 6.06
N ARG A 5 3.49 16.96 5.41
CA ARG A 5 3.59 15.80 4.52
C ARG A 5 3.54 14.54 5.36
N GLY A 6 2.49 13.75 5.16
CA GLY A 6 2.25 12.57 5.95
C GLY A 6 3.30 11.49 5.80
N LEU A 7 3.21 10.48 6.67
CA LEU A 7 4.04 9.26 6.63
C LEU A 7 4.05 8.62 5.23
N GLY A 8 2.95 8.71 4.49
CA GLY A 8 2.85 8.24 3.11
C GLY A 8 3.82 8.90 2.15
N ASP A 9 4.03 10.23 2.26
CA ASP A 9 4.96 10.97 1.41
C ASP A 9 6.42 10.64 1.74
N VAL A 10 6.74 10.48 3.02
CA VAL A 10 8.06 10.04 3.48
C VAL A 10 8.35 8.63 2.95
N TYR A 11 7.41 7.72 3.09
CA TYR A 11 7.53 6.35 2.61
C TYR A 11 7.65 6.29 1.08
N LYS A 12 6.89 7.10 0.37
CA LYS A 12 6.96 7.22 -1.09
C LYS A 12 8.33 7.68 -1.58
N ARG A 13 8.97 8.62 -0.87
CA ARG A 13 10.35 9.04 -1.16
C ARG A 13 11.34 7.92 -0.91
N GLN A 14 11.26 7.25 0.24
CA GLN A 14 12.12 6.12 0.56
C GLN A 14 12.01 5.02 -0.50
N VAL A 15 10.81 4.68 -0.92
CA VAL A 15 10.58 3.70 -2.00
C VAL A 15 11.25 4.14 -3.30
N LYS A 16 11.12 5.41 -3.68
CA LYS A 16 11.76 5.94 -4.89
C LYS A 16 13.29 5.94 -4.81
N ASP A 17 13.83 6.28 -3.65
CA ASP A 17 15.27 6.38 -3.44
C ASP A 17 15.94 5.00 -3.31
N GLU A 18 15.24 4.03 -2.76
CA GLU A 18 15.74 2.66 -2.57
C GLU A 18 15.58 1.76 -3.80
N ILE A 19 14.67 2.09 -4.70
CA ILE A 19 14.39 1.27 -5.88
C ILE A 19 15.07 1.88 -7.10
N ASN A 20 16.33 1.53 -7.31
CA ASN A 20 17.07 1.77 -8.55
C ASN A 20 16.76 0.68 -9.59
N ILE A 21 15.48 0.39 -9.83
CA ILE A 21 15.12 -0.56 -10.86
C ILE A 21 15.17 0.16 -12.21
N THR A 22 16.20 -0.12 -12.97
CA THR A 22 16.40 0.39 -14.32
C THR A 22 15.72 -0.47 -15.38
N ASP A 23 15.26 -1.67 -15.02
CA ASP A 23 14.59 -2.57 -15.93
C ASP A 23 13.17 -2.08 -16.24
N LYS A 24 12.90 -1.87 -17.53
CA LYS A 24 11.57 -1.42 -18.00
C LYS A 24 10.45 -2.42 -17.67
N LYS A 25 10.77 -3.69 -17.45
CA LYS A 25 9.81 -4.72 -17.04
C LYS A 25 9.23 -4.47 -15.64
N ALA A 26 9.95 -3.77 -14.79
CA ALA A 26 9.49 -3.40 -13.45
C ALA A 26 8.56 -2.18 -13.44
N GLU A 27 8.51 -1.39 -14.51
CA GLU A 27 7.74 -0.14 -14.58
C GLU A 27 6.25 -0.31 -14.24
N PRO A 28 5.52 -1.33 -14.75
CA PRO A 28 4.12 -1.52 -14.38
C PRO A 28 3.91 -1.77 -12.89
N PHE A 29 4.81 -2.50 -12.25
CA PHE A 29 4.75 -2.77 -10.80
C PHE A 29 5.01 -1.50 -9.98
N ILE A 30 5.97 -0.69 -10.40
CA ILE A 30 6.28 0.59 -9.77
C ILE A 30 5.08 1.54 -9.87
N LYS A 31 4.43 1.63 -11.02
CA LYS A 31 3.23 2.45 -11.21
C LYS A 31 2.09 2.00 -10.30
N GLN A 32 1.85 0.70 -10.20
CA GLN A 32 0.81 0.16 -9.32
C GLN A 32 1.09 0.47 -7.85
N LEU A 33 2.34 0.30 -7.39
CA LEU A 33 2.70 0.63 -6.02
C LEU A 33 2.56 2.12 -5.75
N ASN A 34 3.01 2.98 -6.65
CA ASN A 34 2.87 4.43 -6.50
C ASN A 34 1.40 4.87 -6.42
N TYR A 35 0.53 4.27 -7.21
CA TYR A 35 -0.91 4.51 -7.14
C TYR A 35 -1.47 4.20 -5.75
N HIS A 36 -1.10 3.07 -5.16
CA HIS A 36 -1.57 2.66 -3.83
C HIS A 36 -0.88 3.44 -2.70
N LEU A 37 0.34 3.91 -2.91
CA LEU A 37 1.00 4.84 -2.00
C LEU A 37 0.26 6.19 -1.92
N ASP A 38 -0.28 6.67 -3.01
CA ASP A 38 -1.12 7.88 -3.00
C ASP A 38 -2.40 7.66 -2.18
N ILE A 39 -3.02 6.50 -2.25
CA ILE A 39 -4.16 6.13 -1.40
C ILE A 39 -3.75 6.08 0.06
N LEU A 40 -2.61 5.47 0.39
CA LEU A 40 -2.09 5.46 1.76
C LEU A 40 -1.86 6.87 2.30
N SER A 41 -1.32 7.76 1.48
CA SER A 41 -1.12 9.17 1.86
C SER A 41 -2.45 9.86 2.21
N LYS A 42 -3.46 9.69 1.38
CA LYS A 42 -4.82 10.22 1.62
C LYS A 42 -5.44 9.62 2.89
N PHE A 43 -5.28 8.33 3.08
CA PHE A 43 -5.79 7.64 4.26
C PHE A 43 -5.10 8.13 5.55
N THR A 44 -3.80 8.34 5.48
CA THR A 44 -3.03 8.88 6.60
C THR A 44 -3.52 10.29 6.98
N ASP A 45 -3.75 11.16 6.00
CA ASP A 45 -4.28 12.50 6.24
C ASP A 45 -5.69 12.45 6.84
N TRP A 46 -6.53 11.58 6.33
CA TRP A 46 -7.87 11.34 6.87
C TRP A 46 -7.81 10.85 8.34
N MET A 47 -6.92 9.90 8.64
CA MET A 47 -6.71 9.41 10.01
C MET A 47 -6.28 10.52 10.97
N LYS A 48 -5.32 11.35 10.55
CA LYS A 48 -4.85 12.49 11.36
C LYS A 48 -5.96 13.46 11.69
N GLU A 49 -6.80 13.78 10.72
CA GLU A 49 -7.96 14.65 10.93
C GLU A 49 -8.94 14.00 11.92
N LYS A 50 -9.29 12.74 11.71
CA LYS A 50 -10.28 12.03 12.52
C LYS A 50 -9.81 11.79 13.96
N ILE A 51 -8.54 11.54 14.19
CA ILE A 51 -7.99 11.44 15.55
C ILE A 51 -8.29 12.71 16.37
N LYS A 52 -8.24 13.88 15.72
CA LYS A 52 -8.52 15.15 16.39
C LYS A 52 -10.01 15.45 16.50
N ASN A 53 -10.77 15.23 15.43
CA ASN A 53 -12.14 15.76 15.29
C ASN A 53 -13.23 14.72 15.51
N SER A 54 -12.93 13.44 15.31
CA SER A 54 -13.87 12.33 15.44
C SER A 54 -13.13 11.03 15.79
N PRO A 55 -12.68 10.88 17.06
CA PRO A 55 -11.89 9.70 17.45
C PRO A 55 -12.58 8.37 17.21
N GLU A 56 -13.92 8.35 17.24
CA GLU A 56 -14.70 7.14 16.95
C GLU A 56 -14.52 6.68 15.51
N ASP A 57 -14.51 7.60 14.53
CA ASP A 57 -14.27 7.30 13.14
C ASP A 57 -12.83 6.77 12.95
N ALA A 58 -11.85 7.39 13.59
CA ALA A 58 -10.48 6.92 13.55
C ALA A 58 -10.34 5.52 14.15
N SER A 59 -10.99 5.26 15.28
CA SER A 59 -10.97 3.94 15.92
C SER A 59 -11.59 2.85 15.02
N GLY A 60 -12.71 3.15 14.39
CA GLY A 60 -13.38 2.24 13.47
C GLY A 60 -12.56 1.92 12.22
N ALA A 61 -11.70 2.84 11.81
CA ALA A 61 -10.84 2.68 10.61
C ALA A 61 -9.46 2.09 10.91
N CYS A 62 -9.08 1.96 12.17
CA CYS A 62 -7.71 1.59 12.57
C CYS A 62 -7.24 0.26 11.97
N ASN A 63 -8.11 -0.75 11.99
CA ASN A 63 -7.79 -2.08 11.46
C ASN A 63 -7.56 -2.04 9.94
N ASP A 64 -8.41 -1.34 9.22
CA ASP A 64 -8.25 -1.15 7.76
C ASP A 64 -6.99 -0.36 7.43
N TYR A 65 -6.66 0.64 8.24
CA TYR A 65 -5.43 1.41 8.06
C TYR A 65 -4.17 0.56 8.23
N LEU A 66 -4.12 -0.27 9.27
CA LEU A 66 -3.02 -1.21 9.49
C LEU A 66 -2.90 -2.23 8.34
N LYS A 67 -4.01 -2.69 7.82
CA LYS A 67 -4.05 -3.58 6.67
C LYS A 67 -3.46 -2.92 5.41
N VAL A 68 -3.82 -1.68 5.15
CA VAL A 68 -3.28 -0.91 4.02
C VAL A 68 -1.77 -0.71 4.18
N LEU A 69 -1.30 -0.34 5.37
CA LEU A 69 0.14 -0.24 5.66
C LEU A 69 0.87 -1.55 5.37
N GLY A 70 0.32 -2.68 5.82
CA GLY A 70 0.90 -3.99 5.60
C GLY A 70 0.96 -4.37 4.12
N LEU A 71 -0.09 -4.07 3.37
CA LEU A 71 -0.14 -4.37 1.92
C LEU A 71 0.86 -3.51 1.14
N VAL A 72 1.00 -2.24 1.47
CA VAL A 72 2.00 -1.36 0.84
C VAL A 72 3.42 -1.83 1.16
N ALA A 73 3.70 -2.18 2.42
CA ALA A 73 5.00 -2.69 2.82
C ALA A 73 5.35 -4.00 2.09
N THR A 74 4.36 -4.89 1.93
CA THR A 74 4.52 -6.13 1.17
C THR A 74 4.77 -5.86 -0.32
N GLY A 75 4.08 -4.90 -0.90
CA GLY A 75 4.32 -4.46 -2.28
C GLY A 75 5.74 -3.93 -2.49
N HIS A 76 6.24 -3.15 -1.55
CA HIS A 76 7.63 -2.68 -1.56
C HIS A 76 8.63 -3.85 -1.50
N ALA A 77 8.39 -4.82 -0.63
CA ALA A 77 9.23 -6.02 -0.55
C ALA A 77 9.24 -6.80 -1.87
N TRP A 78 8.09 -6.94 -2.51
CA TRP A 78 8.00 -7.58 -3.83
C TRP A 78 8.73 -6.82 -4.92
N LEU A 79 8.76 -5.49 -4.89
CA LEU A 79 9.58 -4.73 -5.84
C LEU A 79 11.07 -5.06 -5.70
N LYS A 80 11.57 -5.22 -4.48
CA LYS A 80 12.97 -5.64 -4.24
C LYS A 80 13.23 -7.04 -4.77
N VAL A 81 12.29 -7.96 -4.58
CA VAL A 81 12.38 -9.31 -5.15
C VAL A 81 12.39 -9.27 -6.67
N LEU A 82 11.55 -8.44 -7.29
CA LEU A 82 11.52 -8.27 -8.74
C LEU A 82 12.82 -7.69 -9.29
N GLU A 83 13.41 -6.71 -8.61
CA GLU A 83 14.71 -6.15 -8.98
C GLU A 83 15.77 -7.23 -9.11
N VAL A 84 15.92 -8.06 -8.09
CA VAL A 84 16.85 -9.19 -8.09
C VAL A 84 16.48 -10.21 -9.16
N SER A 85 15.20 -10.53 -9.29
CA SER A 85 14.71 -11.53 -10.25
C SER A 85 14.99 -11.15 -11.70
N PHE A 86 14.83 -9.88 -12.05
CA PHE A 86 15.15 -9.41 -13.39
C PHE A 86 16.66 -9.35 -13.64
N LYS A 87 17.42 -8.93 -12.62
CA LYS A 87 18.89 -8.83 -12.73
C LYS A 87 19.56 -10.20 -12.86
N GLU A 88 19.13 -11.18 -12.08
CA GLU A 88 19.74 -12.49 -11.96
C GLU A 88 18.97 -13.58 -12.77
N TYR A 89 18.05 -13.18 -13.63
CA TYR A 89 17.13 -14.09 -14.32
C TYR A 89 17.85 -15.25 -15.02
N ASP A 90 18.93 -14.97 -15.74
CA ASP A 90 19.65 -15.97 -16.51
C ASP A 90 20.41 -16.99 -15.64
N SER A 91 20.67 -16.67 -14.38
CA SER A 91 21.38 -17.57 -13.46
C SER A 91 20.50 -18.74 -12.98
N ASN A 92 19.20 -18.57 -12.90
CA ASN A 92 18.24 -19.60 -12.53
C ASN A 92 16.82 -19.22 -13.00
N LYS A 93 16.54 -19.45 -14.28
CA LYS A 93 15.30 -18.98 -14.92
C LYS A 93 14.04 -19.47 -14.24
N ASP A 94 13.96 -20.74 -13.91
CA ASP A 94 12.75 -21.32 -13.32
C ASP A 94 12.45 -20.70 -11.95
N PHE A 95 13.48 -20.54 -11.13
CA PHE A 95 13.34 -19.93 -9.80
C PHE A 95 12.87 -18.48 -9.89
N TYR A 96 13.48 -17.67 -10.75
CA TYR A 96 13.12 -16.26 -10.87
C TYR A 96 11.79 -16.05 -11.60
N GLU A 97 11.45 -16.92 -12.54
CA GLU A 97 10.14 -16.90 -13.18
C GLU A 97 9.02 -17.12 -12.14
N ASP A 98 9.19 -18.08 -11.24
CA ASP A 98 8.23 -18.32 -10.15
C ASP A 98 8.07 -17.08 -9.26
N LYS A 99 9.16 -16.37 -8.95
CA LYS A 99 9.11 -15.12 -8.19
C LYS A 99 8.35 -14.02 -8.94
N ILE A 100 8.61 -13.88 -10.22
CA ILE A 100 7.92 -12.88 -11.05
C ILE A 100 6.42 -13.19 -11.14
N GLN A 101 6.04 -14.45 -11.32
CA GLN A 101 4.64 -14.86 -11.36
C GLN A 101 3.94 -14.64 -10.02
N THR A 102 4.61 -14.90 -8.90
CA THR A 102 4.06 -14.63 -7.57
C THR A 102 3.88 -13.13 -7.35
N ALA A 103 4.82 -12.31 -7.76
CA ALA A 103 4.69 -10.86 -7.72
C ALA A 103 3.51 -10.38 -8.58
N ASN A 104 3.35 -10.89 -9.79
CA ASN A 104 2.20 -10.59 -10.64
C ASN A 104 0.87 -10.90 -9.95
N PHE A 105 0.78 -12.06 -9.30
CA PHE A 105 -0.41 -12.41 -8.51
C PHE A 105 -0.67 -11.38 -7.40
N PHE A 106 0.36 -11.04 -6.62
CA PHE A 106 0.22 -10.08 -5.53
C PHE A 106 -0.25 -8.72 -6.03
N PHE A 107 0.40 -8.16 -7.05
CA PHE A 107 0.07 -6.84 -7.57
C PHE A 107 -1.31 -6.75 -8.22
N ASN A 108 -1.78 -7.83 -8.82
CA ASN A 108 -3.06 -7.85 -9.53
C ASN A 108 -4.23 -8.32 -8.68
N ARG A 109 -3.99 -9.18 -7.67
CA ARG A 109 -5.06 -9.84 -6.90
C ARG A 109 -5.10 -9.47 -5.43
N VAL A 110 -4.01 -8.96 -4.88
CA VAL A 110 -3.91 -8.68 -3.44
C VAL A 110 -3.77 -7.18 -3.18
N LEU A 111 -2.81 -6.53 -3.82
CA LEU A 111 -2.56 -5.10 -3.62
C LEU A 111 -3.80 -4.21 -3.87
N PRO A 112 -4.65 -4.46 -4.89
CA PRO A 112 -5.84 -3.65 -5.15
C PRO A 112 -6.88 -3.66 -4.03
N ARG A 113 -6.81 -4.58 -3.07
CA ARG A 113 -7.68 -4.59 -1.89
C ARG A 113 -7.52 -3.35 -1.02
N ILE A 114 -6.44 -2.60 -1.19
CA ILE A 114 -6.22 -1.31 -0.55
C ILE A 114 -7.35 -0.34 -0.85
N GLU A 115 -7.82 -0.27 -2.09
CA GLU A 115 -8.90 0.62 -2.49
C GLU A 115 -10.18 0.35 -1.72
N SER A 116 -10.58 -0.91 -1.65
CA SER A 116 -11.78 -1.32 -0.91
C SER A 116 -11.66 -1.03 0.59
N SER A 117 -10.52 -1.32 1.18
CA SER A 117 -10.26 -1.04 2.60
C SER A 117 -10.33 0.46 2.89
N TYR A 118 -9.76 1.29 2.03
CA TYR A 118 -9.81 2.75 2.15
C TYR A 118 -11.25 3.30 2.04
N ILE A 119 -11.98 2.87 1.01
CA ILE A 119 -13.37 3.30 0.80
C ILE A 119 -14.24 2.91 2.00
N THR A 120 -14.14 1.67 2.45
CA THR A 120 -14.91 1.17 3.59
C THR A 120 -14.59 1.94 4.88
N ALA A 121 -13.32 2.12 5.17
CA ALA A 121 -12.88 2.78 6.39
C ALA A 121 -13.30 4.26 6.44
N THR A 122 -13.27 4.96 5.32
CA THR A 122 -13.56 6.39 5.26
C THR A 122 -15.06 6.72 5.15
N THR A 123 -15.94 5.72 5.15
CA THR A 123 -17.39 5.95 5.27
C THR A 123 -17.81 6.42 6.67
N GLY A 124 -16.94 6.25 7.67
CA GLY A 124 -17.20 6.64 9.06
C GLY A 124 -17.82 5.53 9.90
N SER A 125 -17.96 5.81 11.20
CA SER A 125 -18.40 4.84 12.21
C SER A 125 -19.92 4.80 12.43
N ASN A 126 -20.67 5.74 11.86
CA ASN A 126 -22.12 5.85 12.09
C ASN A 126 -22.91 4.59 11.77
N TYR A 127 -22.50 3.90 10.72
CA TYR A 127 -23.15 2.63 10.29
C TYR A 127 -22.92 1.48 11.28
N ILE A 128 -21.93 1.59 12.14
CA ILE A 128 -21.61 0.62 13.18
C ILE A 128 -22.21 1.04 14.51
N MET A 129 -21.98 2.29 14.90
CA MET A 129 -22.31 2.79 16.25
C MET A 129 -23.80 3.05 16.44
N ASN A 130 -24.52 3.41 15.39
CA ASN A 130 -25.95 3.74 15.45
C ASN A 130 -26.86 2.57 15.12
N TYR A 131 -26.31 1.38 14.90
CA TYR A 131 -27.13 0.21 14.63
C TYR A 131 -27.89 -0.24 15.89
N LYS A 132 -29.21 -0.30 15.79
CA LYS A 132 -30.05 -0.81 16.86
C LYS A 132 -30.43 -2.25 16.54
N PHE A 133 -30.00 -3.17 17.37
CA PHE A 133 -30.47 -4.55 17.32
C PHE A 133 -31.88 -4.62 17.89
N ASN A 134 -32.82 -5.00 17.08
CA ASN A 134 -34.19 -5.27 17.51
C ASN A 134 -34.30 -6.68 18.07
#